data_dc8d84e84ed99d14eddade8e560ea2c3
#
_entry.id   dc8d84e84ed99d14eddade8e560ea2c3
#
_cell.length_a   1.000
_cell.length_b   1.000
_cell.length_c   1.000
_cell.angle_alpha   90.00
_cell.angle_beta   90.00
_cell.angle_gamma   90.00
#
_symmetry.space_group_name_H-M   'P 1'
#
loop_
_entity.id
_entity.type
_entity.pdbx_description
1 polymer ?
#
loop_
_entity_poly.entity_id
_entity_poly.type
_entity_poly.pdbx_seq_one_letter_code
_entity_poly.pdbx_strand_id
1 'polypeptide(L)'
;MGGSLALGLRGKCAALFGCDPHLPTLELALSQNIVDYADSDPAKVLPEVDLVVLSAPVPAILTVLEQLPTFTSKPCIVLDMGSTKKMIVDSMSRLPDRFDPIGGHPICGKEKLSLANAERTLYYAAPFLLTPLERTSARALSAAHQIIEAVGAKAKILDAVEHDRILASTSHLPFLISSALALATPADVTSFIGPGFTSTSRLAGTSSSMMLGVLQSNQENVLTALRELQNQLAEIESYLSAKDFLKLESILNEAQKKYQVFIHPS
;
A
#
# COMPACT_ATOMS: atom_id res chain seq x y z
N MET A 1 4.14 5.23 -7.02
CA MET A 1 3.48 5.95 -5.91
C MET A 1 4.16 7.32 -5.72
N GLY A 2 5.42 7.40 -5.26
CA GLY A 2 6.10 8.68 -4.98
C GLY A 2 6.09 9.69 -6.11
N GLY A 3 6.39 9.26 -7.34
CA GLY A 3 6.31 10.14 -8.51
C GLY A 3 4.91 10.68 -8.80
N SER A 4 3.86 9.87 -8.59
CA SER A 4 2.48 10.35 -8.71
C SER A 4 2.13 11.37 -7.62
N LEU A 5 2.65 11.18 -6.41
CA LEU A 5 2.50 12.18 -5.34
C LEU A 5 3.19 13.49 -5.70
N ALA A 6 4.45 13.41 -6.16
CA ALA A 6 5.19 14.59 -6.59
C ALA A 6 4.46 15.36 -7.71
N LEU A 7 3.94 14.65 -8.73
CA LEU A 7 3.11 15.25 -9.79
C LEU A 7 1.85 15.93 -9.23
N GLY A 8 1.19 15.33 -8.23
CA GLY A 8 0.00 15.88 -7.58
C GLY A 8 0.30 17.12 -6.74
N LEU A 9 1.50 17.21 -6.17
CA LEU A 9 1.96 18.32 -5.33
C LEU A 9 2.65 19.45 -6.12
N ARG A 10 2.93 19.25 -7.40
CA ARG A 10 3.61 20.25 -8.24
C ARG A 10 2.84 21.58 -8.24
N GLY A 11 3.53 22.65 -7.84
CA GLY A 11 2.95 23.99 -7.69
C GLY A 11 2.12 24.20 -6.40
N LYS A 12 2.17 23.26 -5.45
CA LYS A 12 1.45 23.34 -4.16
C LYS A 12 2.39 23.36 -2.95
N CYS A 13 3.68 23.30 -3.17
CA CYS A 13 4.74 23.46 -2.16
C CYS A 13 5.89 24.29 -2.76
N ALA A 14 6.79 24.76 -1.89
CA ALA A 14 7.90 25.63 -2.29
C ALA A 14 8.87 24.92 -3.24
N ALA A 15 9.23 23.68 -2.92
CA ALA A 15 10.10 22.82 -3.76
C ALA A 15 9.82 21.36 -3.52
N LEU A 16 10.08 20.52 -4.53
CA LEU A 16 10.00 19.08 -4.50
C LEU A 16 11.39 18.47 -4.73
N PHE A 17 11.83 17.68 -3.78
CA PHE A 17 13.09 16.96 -3.81
C PHE A 17 12.84 15.47 -4.04
N GLY A 18 13.59 14.85 -4.94
CA GLY A 18 13.56 13.41 -5.19
C GLY A 18 14.81 12.72 -4.67
N CYS A 19 14.64 11.57 -4.01
CA CYS A 19 15.75 10.70 -3.64
C CYS A 19 15.42 9.27 -4.06
N ASP A 20 16.27 8.65 -4.87
CA ASP A 20 16.10 7.28 -5.37
C ASP A 20 17.46 6.69 -5.70
N PRO A 21 17.80 5.44 -5.32
CA PRO A 21 19.09 4.83 -5.67
C PRO A 21 19.23 4.55 -7.16
N HIS A 22 18.13 4.56 -7.94
CA HIS A 22 18.13 4.28 -9.36
C HIS A 22 18.30 5.57 -10.18
N LEU A 23 19.51 5.84 -10.62
CA LEU A 23 19.87 7.08 -11.36
C LEU A 23 18.93 7.41 -12.54
N PRO A 24 18.54 6.44 -13.42
CA PRO A 24 17.61 6.74 -14.50
C PRO A 24 16.25 7.26 -14.02
N THR A 25 15.79 6.86 -12.82
CA THR A 25 14.57 7.42 -12.19
C THR A 25 14.76 8.90 -11.87
N LEU A 26 15.92 9.28 -11.32
CA LEU A 26 16.23 10.68 -10.99
C LEU A 26 16.33 11.55 -12.22
N GLU A 27 17.02 11.08 -13.27
CA GLU A 27 17.13 11.76 -14.57
C GLU A 27 15.74 12.00 -15.19
N LEU A 28 14.87 10.98 -15.17
CA LEU A 28 13.51 11.09 -15.65
C LEU A 28 12.69 12.08 -14.81
N ALA A 29 12.85 12.06 -13.49
CA ALA A 29 12.15 12.99 -12.58
C ALA A 29 12.50 14.45 -12.86
N LEU A 30 13.76 14.73 -13.12
CA LEU A 30 14.25 16.07 -13.47
C LEU A 30 13.84 16.48 -14.89
N SER A 31 14.04 15.61 -15.89
CA SER A 31 13.74 15.93 -17.30
C SER A 31 12.24 16.17 -17.54
N GLN A 32 11.37 15.50 -16.79
CA GLN A 32 9.92 15.70 -16.84
C GLN A 32 9.41 16.77 -15.84
N ASN A 33 10.30 17.49 -15.16
CA ASN A 33 9.94 18.48 -14.14
C ASN A 33 8.99 17.91 -13.06
N ILE A 34 9.14 16.63 -12.67
CA ILE A 34 8.38 16.01 -11.58
C ILE A 34 8.88 16.55 -10.25
N VAL A 35 10.18 16.73 -10.10
CA VAL A 35 10.85 17.33 -8.95
C VAL A 35 11.75 18.49 -9.38
N ASP A 36 12.10 19.36 -8.43
CA ASP A 36 12.98 20.53 -8.69
C ASP A 36 14.46 20.16 -8.50
N TYR A 37 14.74 19.20 -7.60
CA TYR A 37 16.07 18.68 -7.32
C TYR A 37 15.99 17.16 -7.11
N ALA A 38 17.03 16.44 -7.48
CA ALA A 38 17.13 15.00 -7.26
C ALA A 38 18.59 14.57 -7.03
N ASP A 39 18.81 13.70 -6.05
CA ASP A 39 20.11 13.07 -5.79
C ASP A 39 19.90 11.64 -5.26
N SER A 40 20.84 10.76 -5.50
CA SER A 40 20.83 9.39 -4.99
C SER A 40 21.31 9.29 -3.52
N ASP A 41 21.95 10.33 -3.02
CA ASP A 41 22.46 10.42 -1.65
C ASP A 41 21.45 11.13 -0.75
N PRO A 42 20.79 10.43 0.19
CA PRO A 42 19.85 11.07 1.13
C PRO A 42 20.48 12.19 1.97
N ALA A 43 21.78 12.12 2.26
CA ALA A 43 22.46 13.14 3.05
C ALA A 43 22.56 14.50 2.34
N LYS A 44 22.41 14.53 1.03
CA LYS A 44 22.35 15.78 0.27
C LYS A 44 20.92 16.34 0.13
N VAL A 45 19.91 15.49 0.25
CA VAL A 45 18.50 15.88 0.07
C VAL A 45 17.84 16.24 1.39
N LEU A 46 18.02 15.42 2.41
CA LEU A 46 17.26 15.53 3.66
C LEU A 46 17.53 16.79 4.49
N PRO A 47 18.74 17.40 4.49
CA PRO A 47 18.95 18.67 5.18
C PRO A 47 18.13 19.85 4.61
N GLU A 48 17.70 19.77 3.36
CA GLU A 48 17.01 20.83 2.65
C GLU A 48 15.48 20.82 2.84
N VAL A 49 14.91 19.69 3.31
CA VAL A 49 13.46 19.49 3.34
C VAL A 49 12.86 19.65 4.73
N ASP A 50 11.60 20.04 4.81
CA ASP A 50 10.81 20.17 6.05
C ASP A 50 9.88 18.97 6.28
N LEU A 51 9.63 18.21 5.22
CA LEU A 51 8.80 17.02 5.24
C LEU A 51 9.38 15.95 4.31
N VAL A 52 9.53 14.74 4.83
CA VAL A 52 9.99 13.55 4.12
C VAL A 52 8.80 12.63 3.88
N VAL A 53 8.62 12.17 2.63
CA VAL A 53 7.65 11.13 2.30
C VAL A 53 8.38 9.86 1.90
N LEU A 54 8.22 8.78 2.67
CA LEU A 54 8.80 7.47 2.40
C LEU A 54 7.87 6.66 1.50
N SER A 55 8.17 6.65 0.21
CA SER A 55 7.37 5.97 -0.82
C SER A 55 8.17 4.85 -1.50
N ALA A 56 8.54 3.85 -0.73
CA ALA A 56 9.35 2.70 -1.13
C ALA A 56 8.69 1.38 -0.66
N PRO A 57 9.18 0.20 -1.07
CA PRO A 57 8.78 -1.07 -0.46
C PRO A 57 9.02 -1.10 1.06
N VAL A 58 8.16 -1.81 1.80
CA VAL A 58 8.20 -1.83 3.28
C VAL A 58 9.59 -2.11 3.86
N PRO A 59 10.35 -3.12 3.36
CA PRO A 59 11.71 -3.35 3.87
C PRO A 59 12.64 -2.15 3.68
N ALA A 60 12.55 -1.47 2.54
CA ALA A 60 13.36 -0.28 2.26
C ALA A 60 12.96 0.90 3.16
N ILE A 61 11.66 1.09 3.43
CA ILE A 61 11.18 2.09 4.39
C ILE A 61 11.80 1.85 5.78
N LEU A 62 11.79 0.60 6.25
CA LEU A 62 12.37 0.26 7.56
C LEU A 62 13.87 0.56 7.60
N THR A 63 14.62 0.19 6.56
CA THR A 63 16.05 0.52 6.44
C THR A 63 16.30 2.04 6.45
N VAL A 64 15.51 2.80 5.69
CA VAL A 64 15.64 4.26 5.67
C VAL A 64 15.31 4.88 7.03
N LEU A 65 14.30 4.40 7.73
CA LEU A 65 13.95 4.88 9.07
C LEU A 65 15.09 4.67 10.09
N GLU A 66 15.78 3.54 10.02
CA GLU A 66 16.96 3.27 10.88
C GLU A 66 18.11 4.24 10.58
N GLN A 67 18.33 4.58 9.33
CA GLN A 67 19.43 5.44 8.89
C GLN A 67 19.09 6.93 8.90
N LEU A 68 17.81 7.30 8.92
CA LEU A 68 17.32 8.68 8.82
C LEU A 68 18.03 9.65 9.77
N PRO A 69 18.31 9.26 11.06
CA PRO A 69 19.01 10.13 11.98
C PRO A 69 20.48 10.45 11.61
N THR A 70 21.08 9.67 10.73
CA THR A 70 22.46 9.87 10.25
C THR A 70 22.52 10.81 9.05
N PHE A 71 21.43 10.93 8.28
CA PHE A 71 21.37 11.76 7.07
C PHE A 71 21.10 13.23 7.37
N THR A 72 20.38 13.55 8.46
CA THR A 72 20.08 14.94 8.81
C THR A 72 19.90 15.13 10.33
N SER A 73 20.37 16.28 10.81
CA SER A 73 20.05 16.79 12.14
C SER A 73 18.89 17.77 12.15
N LYS A 74 18.38 18.17 10.96
CA LYS A 74 17.29 19.12 10.82
C LYS A 74 15.95 18.48 11.29
N PRO A 75 15.16 19.19 12.12
CA PRO A 75 13.82 18.76 12.46
C PRO A 75 12.93 18.67 11.21
N CYS A 76 12.24 17.56 11.00
CA CYS A 76 11.31 17.40 9.89
C CYS A 76 10.14 16.46 10.22
N ILE A 77 9.05 16.60 9.47
CA ILE A 77 7.92 15.67 9.47
C ILE A 77 8.32 14.45 8.65
N VAL A 78 7.93 13.24 9.10
CA VAL A 78 8.17 11.99 8.38
C VAL A 78 6.83 11.28 8.15
N LEU A 79 6.37 11.28 6.90
CA LEU A 79 5.18 10.56 6.45
C LEU A 79 5.62 9.33 5.66
N ASP A 80 5.12 8.13 5.99
CA ASP A 80 5.31 6.96 5.14
C ASP A 80 4.09 6.72 4.22
N MET A 81 4.27 5.90 3.21
CA MET A 81 3.22 5.46 2.29
C MET A 81 3.26 3.93 2.09
N GLY A 82 3.81 3.21 3.04
CA GLY A 82 3.95 1.75 2.97
C GLY A 82 2.60 1.02 3.05
N SER A 83 2.58 -0.21 2.55
CA SER A 83 1.37 -1.04 2.47
C SER A 83 0.98 -1.71 3.78
N THR A 84 1.88 -1.77 4.77
CA THR A 84 1.64 -2.25 6.15
C THR A 84 2.05 -1.18 7.14
N LYS A 85 1.45 -1.18 8.35
CA LYS A 85 1.64 -0.07 9.29
C LYS A 85 2.37 -0.45 10.57
N LYS A 86 2.05 -1.61 11.17
CA LYS A 86 2.55 -1.93 12.52
C LYS A 86 4.07 -1.83 12.64
N MET A 87 4.81 -2.52 11.77
CA MET A 87 6.27 -2.49 11.82
C MET A 87 6.86 -1.11 11.51
N ILE A 88 6.24 -0.37 10.58
CA ILE A 88 6.70 0.98 10.20
C ILE A 88 6.47 1.96 11.36
N VAL A 89 5.29 1.96 11.96
CA VAL A 89 4.93 2.83 13.10
C VAL A 89 5.81 2.52 14.31
N ASP A 90 6.08 1.23 14.59
CA ASP A 90 7.00 0.81 15.65
C ASP A 90 8.44 1.31 15.39
N SER A 91 8.88 1.31 14.13
CA SER A 91 10.18 1.88 13.76
C SER A 91 10.19 3.41 13.90
N MET A 92 9.13 4.08 13.45
CA MET A 92 8.96 5.53 13.57
C MET A 92 8.91 6.01 15.02
N SER A 93 8.34 5.22 15.94
CA SER A 93 8.27 5.56 17.36
C SER A 93 9.64 5.69 18.02
N ARG A 94 10.67 5.03 17.45
CA ARG A 94 12.06 5.06 17.93
C ARG A 94 12.91 6.18 17.33
N LEU A 95 12.35 6.96 16.40
CA LEU A 95 13.06 8.11 15.84
C LEU A 95 13.35 9.16 16.93
N PRO A 96 14.49 9.86 16.90
CA PRO A 96 14.77 11.01 17.76
C PRO A 96 13.65 12.07 17.71
N ASP A 97 13.50 12.87 18.79
CA ASP A 97 12.41 13.84 18.96
C ASP A 97 12.35 14.93 17.88
N ARG A 98 13.46 15.18 17.18
CA ARG A 98 13.48 16.13 16.05
C ARG A 98 12.68 15.67 14.84
N PHE A 99 12.32 14.40 14.75
CA PHE A 99 11.45 13.85 13.72
C PHE A 99 10.04 13.74 14.24
N ASP A 100 9.08 14.24 13.47
CA ASP A 100 7.64 14.24 13.80
C ASP A 100 6.92 13.23 12.87
N PRO A 101 6.81 11.97 13.29
CA PRO A 101 6.36 10.90 12.42
C PRO A 101 4.83 10.76 12.37
N ILE A 102 4.33 10.36 11.21
CA ILE A 102 2.95 9.94 10.98
C ILE A 102 2.91 8.82 9.95
N GLY A 103 2.23 7.74 10.26
CA GLY A 103 2.00 6.65 9.32
C GLY A 103 0.96 7.02 8.26
N GLY A 104 1.14 6.51 7.05
CA GLY A 104 0.20 6.70 5.95
C GLY A 104 0.15 5.50 5.02
N HIS A 105 -0.99 5.32 4.34
CA HIS A 105 -1.16 4.33 3.28
C HIS A 105 -2.28 4.74 2.33
N PRO A 106 -1.97 5.17 1.10
CA PRO A 106 -3.00 5.39 0.07
C PRO A 106 -3.52 4.06 -0.46
N ILE A 107 -4.84 3.88 -0.42
CA ILE A 107 -5.50 2.66 -0.92
C ILE A 107 -5.76 2.81 -2.41
N CYS A 108 -4.69 2.88 -3.16
CA CYS A 108 -4.67 2.91 -4.61
C CYS A 108 -3.31 2.42 -5.11
N GLY A 109 -3.21 2.10 -6.38
CA GLY A 109 -1.96 1.64 -6.97
C GLY A 109 -2.14 1.23 -8.42
N LYS A 110 -1.00 0.91 -9.04
CA LYS A 110 -0.92 0.32 -10.37
C LYS A 110 -0.04 -0.93 -10.32
N GLU A 111 -0.36 -1.89 -11.15
CA GLU A 111 0.48 -3.10 -11.30
C GLU A 111 1.81 -2.79 -12.01
N LYS A 112 1.84 -1.70 -12.78
CA LYS A 112 3.06 -1.26 -13.49
C LYS A 112 3.92 -0.38 -12.59
N LEU A 113 5.09 -0.86 -12.24
CA LEU A 113 6.13 -0.11 -11.53
C LEU A 113 6.81 0.87 -12.48
N SER A 114 7.67 1.74 -11.96
CA SER A 114 8.45 2.78 -12.65
C SER A 114 7.80 4.17 -12.63
N LEU A 115 8.68 5.17 -12.58
CA LEU A 115 8.31 6.59 -12.63
C LEU A 115 7.58 6.95 -13.95
N ALA A 116 7.93 6.30 -15.05
CA ALA A 116 7.27 6.50 -16.33
C ALA A 116 5.76 6.23 -16.33
N ASN A 117 5.26 5.45 -15.35
CA ASN A 117 3.85 5.15 -15.16
C ASN A 117 3.19 6.05 -14.09
N ALA A 118 3.88 7.11 -13.63
CA ALA A 118 3.32 8.04 -12.66
C ALA A 118 2.16 8.85 -13.27
N GLU A 119 1.11 9.06 -12.47
CA GLU A 119 -0.07 9.81 -12.87
C GLU A 119 -0.47 10.78 -11.78
N ARG A 120 -0.74 12.03 -12.16
CA ARG A 120 -1.18 13.09 -11.24
C ARG A 120 -2.48 12.76 -10.52
N THR A 121 -3.37 12.00 -11.16
CA THR A 121 -4.72 11.67 -10.66
C THR A 121 -4.79 10.34 -9.92
N LEU A 122 -3.67 9.66 -9.70
CA LEU A 122 -3.63 8.34 -9.06
C LEU A 122 -4.36 8.28 -7.72
N TYR A 123 -4.31 9.37 -6.95
CA TYR A 123 -4.88 9.45 -5.59
C TYR A 123 -6.31 10.01 -5.57
N TYR A 124 -6.79 10.54 -6.70
CA TYR A 124 -8.09 11.23 -6.73
C TYR A 124 -9.23 10.32 -6.26
N ALA A 125 -10.00 10.83 -5.29
CA ALA A 125 -11.10 10.15 -4.62
C ALA A 125 -10.73 8.85 -3.86
N ALA A 126 -9.45 8.41 -3.88
CA ALA A 126 -9.02 7.21 -3.18
C ALA A 126 -8.94 7.44 -1.66
N PRO A 127 -9.23 6.42 -0.83
CA PRO A 127 -8.95 6.48 0.59
C PRO A 127 -7.44 6.61 0.82
N PHE A 128 -7.06 7.47 1.77
CA PHE A 128 -5.70 7.58 2.28
C PHE A 128 -5.76 7.36 3.80
N LEU A 129 -5.28 6.20 4.24
CA LEU A 129 -5.29 5.84 5.64
C LEU A 129 -4.14 6.55 6.35
N LEU A 130 -4.43 7.27 7.42
CA LEU A 130 -3.45 7.87 8.32
C LEU A 130 -3.43 7.10 9.63
N THR A 131 -2.23 6.84 10.12
CA THR A 131 -1.97 6.15 11.38
C THR A 131 -1.08 7.03 12.26
N PRO A 132 -1.68 7.99 12.98
CA PRO A 132 -0.93 8.84 13.91
C PRO A 132 -0.34 8.00 15.05
N LEU A 133 0.88 8.33 15.48
CA LEU A 133 1.50 7.81 16.69
C LEU A 133 1.08 8.70 17.89
N GLU A 134 1.27 8.23 19.12
CA GLU A 134 1.06 9.06 20.32
C GLU A 134 1.85 10.37 20.29
N ARG A 135 3.06 10.33 19.71
CA ARG A 135 3.95 11.49 19.58
C ARG A 135 3.72 12.33 18.32
N THR A 136 2.81 11.94 17.43
CA THR A 136 2.48 12.72 16.23
C THR A 136 1.90 14.08 16.63
N SER A 137 2.55 15.17 16.23
CA SER A 137 2.05 16.50 16.56
C SER A 137 0.86 16.92 15.71
N ALA A 138 0.12 17.93 16.17
CA ALA A 138 -0.93 18.55 15.38
C ALA A 138 -0.39 19.14 14.06
N ARG A 139 0.89 19.57 14.03
CA ARG A 139 1.56 20.05 12.81
C ARG A 139 1.74 18.94 11.78
N ALA A 140 2.24 17.76 12.20
CA ALA A 140 2.41 16.62 11.29
C ALA A 140 1.08 16.11 10.76
N LEU A 141 0.06 16.02 11.63
CA LEU A 141 -1.28 15.63 11.22
C LEU A 141 -1.89 16.62 10.22
N SER A 142 -1.76 17.93 10.47
CA SER A 142 -2.22 18.97 9.55
C SER A 142 -1.49 18.91 8.20
N ALA A 143 -0.17 18.73 8.20
CA ALA A 143 0.62 18.61 6.97
C ALA A 143 0.21 17.38 6.14
N ALA A 144 -0.03 16.24 6.79
CA ALA A 144 -0.52 15.04 6.12
C ALA A 144 -1.92 15.28 5.48
N HIS A 145 -2.84 15.93 6.19
CA HIS A 145 -4.14 16.30 5.65
C HIS A 145 -4.02 17.23 4.43
N GLN A 146 -3.15 18.24 4.49
CA GLN A 146 -2.92 19.15 3.36
C GLN A 146 -2.38 18.41 2.12
N ILE A 147 -1.45 17.46 2.31
CA ILE A 147 -0.95 16.61 1.22
C ILE A 147 -2.09 15.81 0.60
N ILE A 148 -2.91 15.16 1.43
CA ILE A 148 -4.02 14.31 1.00
C ILE A 148 -5.07 15.13 0.23
N GLU A 149 -5.43 16.28 0.74
CA GLU A 149 -6.35 17.22 0.07
C GLU A 149 -5.77 17.71 -1.26
N ALA A 150 -4.48 18.07 -1.26
CA ALA A 150 -3.80 18.55 -2.46
C ALA A 150 -3.82 17.54 -3.62
N VAL A 151 -3.82 16.24 -3.34
CA VAL A 151 -3.91 15.19 -4.37
C VAL A 151 -5.33 14.68 -4.60
N GLY A 152 -6.33 15.26 -3.93
CA GLY A 152 -7.75 14.91 -4.06
C GLY A 152 -8.12 13.56 -3.46
N ALA A 153 -7.33 13.04 -2.53
CA ALA A 153 -7.63 11.81 -1.79
C ALA A 153 -8.54 12.08 -0.57
N LYS A 154 -9.02 11.01 0.07
CA LYS A 154 -9.91 11.07 1.23
C LYS A 154 -9.21 10.51 2.45
N ALA A 155 -8.86 11.37 3.41
CA ALA A 155 -8.22 10.94 4.64
C ALA A 155 -9.17 10.11 5.53
N LYS A 156 -8.64 9.01 6.09
CA LYS A 156 -9.28 8.21 7.14
C LYS A 156 -8.23 7.87 8.19
N ILE A 157 -8.55 8.08 9.47
CA ILE A 157 -7.65 7.70 10.57
C ILE A 157 -7.95 6.25 10.96
N LEU A 158 -6.90 5.46 11.12
CA LEU A 158 -6.98 4.06 11.51
C LEU A 158 -5.77 3.69 12.36
N ASP A 159 -5.98 2.89 13.40
CA ASP A 159 -4.89 2.32 14.20
C ASP A 159 -4.03 1.36 13.38
N ALA A 160 -2.72 1.25 13.69
CA ALA A 160 -1.77 0.44 12.93
C ALA A 160 -2.08 -1.05 12.96
N VAL A 161 -2.55 -1.57 14.10
CA VAL A 161 -2.91 -2.99 14.26
C VAL A 161 -4.17 -3.30 13.48
N GLU A 162 -5.18 -2.43 13.61
CA GLU A 162 -6.43 -2.57 12.87
C GLU A 162 -6.24 -2.38 11.36
N HIS A 163 -5.35 -1.46 10.94
CA HIS A 163 -4.94 -1.32 9.56
C HIS A 163 -4.45 -2.65 8.97
N ASP A 164 -3.46 -3.26 9.64
CA ASP A 164 -2.83 -4.47 9.13
C ASP A 164 -3.78 -5.67 9.15
N ARG A 165 -4.68 -5.75 10.15
CA ARG A 165 -5.75 -6.75 10.21
C ARG A 165 -6.73 -6.62 9.03
N ILE A 166 -7.19 -5.40 8.74
CA ILE A 166 -8.12 -5.13 7.62
C ILE A 166 -7.46 -5.44 6.29
N LEU A 167 -6.23 -4.94 6.07
CA LEU A 167 -5.53 -5.12 4.80
C LEU A 167 -5.12 -6.58 4.55
N ALA A 168 -4.93 -7.39 5.59
CA ALA A 168 -4.73 -8.82 5.44
C ALA A 168 -5.90 -9.46 4.67
N SER A 169 -7.14 -9.14 5.01
CA SER A 169 -8.34 -9.71 4.38
C SER A 169 -8.72 -9.02 3.07
N THR A 170 -8.52 -7.69 2.95
CA THR A 170 -9.04 -6.92 1.81
C THR A 170 -8.03 -6.71 0.68
N SER A 171 -6.74 -7.00 0.92
CA SER A 171 -5.65 -6.79 -0.05
C SER A 171 -4.71 -8.00 -0.16
N HIS A 172 -4.14 -8.44 0.97
CA HIS A 172 -3.08 -9.46 0.95
C HIS A 172 -3.64 -10.85 0.62
N LEU A 173 -4.75 -11.24 1.23
CA LEU A 173 -5.44 -12.50 0.94
C LEU A 173 -5.93 -12.56 -0.53
N PRO A 174 -6.59 -11.54 -1.11
CA PRO A 174 -6.93 -11.52 -2.53
C PRO A 174 -5.74 -11.76 -3.46
N PHE A 175 -4.55 -11.24 -3.17
CA PHE A 175 -3.33 -11.54 -3.93
C PHE A 175 -2.96 -13.02 -3.85
N LEU A 176 -3.00 -13.63 -2.64
CA LEU A 176 -2.70 -15.05 -2.46
C LEU A 176 -3.72 -15.95 -3.16
N ILE A 177 -5.01 -15.60 -3.10
CA ILE A 177 -6.08 -16.32 -3.82
C ILE A 177 -5.84 -16.28 -5.32
N SER A 178 -5.56 -15.09 -5.87
CA SER A 178 -5.25 -14.92 -7.29
C SER A 178 -4.05 -15.75 -7.72
N SER A 179 -3.02 -15.78 -6.90
CA SER A 179 -1.80 -16.56 -7.15
C SER A 179 -2.08 -18.07 -7.08
N ALA A 180 -2.82 -18.52 -6.07
CA ALA A 180 -3.20 -19.93 -5.92
C ALA A 180 -4.09 -20.40 -7.08
N LEU A 181 -5.04 -19.59 -7.52
CA LEU A 181 -5.89 -19.87 -8.67
C LEU A 181 -5.06 -20.02 -9.95
N ALA A 182 -4.12 -19.11 -10.20
CA ALA A 182 -3.24 -19.20 -11.35
C ALA A 182 -2.36 -20.46 -11.33
N LEU A 183 -1.82 -20.85 -10.16
CA LEU A 183 -1.01 -22.07 -9.99
C LEU A 183 -1.83 -23.36 -10.13
N ALA A 184 -3.08 -23.35 -9.69
CA ALA A 184 -3.96 -24.52 -9.76
C ALA A 184 -4.54 -24.76 -11.17
N THR A 185 -4.44 -23.78 -12.07
CA THR A 185 -5.03 -23.88 -13.42
C THR A 185 -4.04 -24.50 -14.40
N PRO A 186 -4.40 -25.62 -15.07
CA PRO A 186 -3.55 -26.27 -16.05
C PRO A 186 -3.21 -25.36 -17.24
N ALA A 187 -1.99 -25.45 -17.78
CA ALA A 187 -1.54 -24.59 -18.87
C ALA A 187 -2.25 -24.87 -20.22
N ASP A 188 -2.74 -26.07 -20.42
CA ASP A 188 -3.42 -26.48 -21.66
C ASP A 188 -4.84 -25.92 -21.83
N VAL A 189 -5.39 -25.31 -20.76
CA VAL A 189 -6.74 -24.69 -20.83
C VAL A 189 -6.69 -23.19 -21.21
N THR A 190 -5.54 -22.66 -21.59
CA THR A 190 -5.34 -21.20 -21.85
C THR A 190 -6.32 -20.65 -22.90
N SER A 191 -6.66 -21.41 -23.93
CA SER A 191 -7.62 -21.01 -24.98
C SER A 191 -9.07 -20.87 -24.49
N PHE A 192 -9.38 -21.35 -23.28
CA PHE A 192 -10.72 -21.33 -22.67
C PHE A 192 -10.85 -20.29 -21.56
N ILE A 193 -9.80 -19.49 -21.31
CA ILE A 193 -9.81 -18.48 -20.27
C ILE A 193 -10.75 -17.33 -20.65
N GLY A 194 -11.79 -17.15 -19.84
CA GLY A 194 -12.76 -16.07 -19.97
C GLY A 194 -12.52 -14.90 -19.02
N PRO A 195 -13.37 -13.83 -19.14
CA PRO A 195 -13.24 -12.62 -18.32
C PRO A 195 -13.30 -12.86 -16.80
N GLY A 196 -14.09 -13.84 -16.34
CA GLY A 196 -14.20 -14.20 -14.92
C GLY A 196 -12.87 -14.66 -14.35
N PHE A 197 -12.19 -15.59 -15.04
CA PHE A 197 -10.86 -16.04 -14.62
C PHE A 197 -9.85 -14.88 -14.63
N THR A 198 -9.79 -14.12 -15.74
CA THR A 198 -8.86 -13.00 -15.88
C THR A 198 -9.04 -11.97 -14.76
N SER A 199 -10.29 -11.63 -14.42
CA SER A 199 -10.62 -10.71 -13.34
C SER A 199 -10.17 -11.24 -11.98
N THR A 200 -10.45 -12.52 -11.68
CA THR A 200 -10.14 -13.12 -10.37
C THR A 200 -8.64 -13.37 -10.19
N SER A 201 -7.92 -13.74 -11.26
CA SER A 201 -6.48 -14.02 -11.21
C SER A 201 -5.59 -12.78 -11.46
N ARG A 202 -6.15 -11.62 -11.73
CA ARG A 202 -5.42 -10.39 -12.11
C ARG A 202 -4.30 -10.01 -11.15
N LEU A 203 -4.54 -10.13 -9.85
CA LEU A 203 -3.55 -9.75 -8.84
C LEU A 203 -2.30 -10.65 -8.83
N ALA A 204 -2.37 -11.87 -9.39
CA ALA A 204 -1.19 -12.74 -9.55
C ALA A 204 -0.09 -12.10 -10.41
N GLY A 205 -0.44 -11.12 -11.26
CA GLY A 205 0.51 -10.32 -12.05
C GLY A 205 1.27 -9.25 -11.25
N THR A 206 0.96 -9.05 -9.97
CA THR A 206 1.66 -8.08 -9.11
C THR A 206 3.08 -8.55 -8.81
N SER A 207 4.04 -7.62 -8.72
CA SER A 207 5.45 -7.94 -8.41
C SER A 207 5.60 -8.76 -7.14
N SER A 208 6.16 -9.96 -7.26
CA SER A 208 6.40 -10.86 -6.13
C SER A 208 7.36 -10.25 -5.09
N SER A 209 8.38 -9.51 -5.53
CA SER A 209 9.34 -8.86 -4.62
C SER A 209 8.66 -7.79 -3.74
N MET A 210 7.72 -7.04 -4.29
CA MET A 210 6.92 -6.08 -3.53
C MET A 210 6.01 -6.80 -2.53
N MET A 211 5.29 -7.81 -2.97
CA MET A 211 4.34 -8.53 -2.13
C MET A 211 5.02 -9.35 -1.03
N LEU A 212 6.22 -9.89 -1.26
CA LEU A 212 6.98 -10.57 -0.21
C LEU A 212 7.22 -9.64 1.00
N GLY A 213 7.63 -8.39 0.77
CA GLY A 213 7.82 -7.43 1.87
C GLY A 213 6.52 -7.15 2.64
N VAL A 214 5.39 -7.08 1.93
CA VAL A 214 4.05 -6.91 2.54
C VAL A 214 3.67 -8.14 3.37
N LEU A 215 3.81 -9.34 2.82
CA LEU A 215 3.46 -10.58 3.51
C LEU A 215 4.35 -10.82 4.74
N GLN A 216 5.64 -10.54 4.66
CA GLN A 216 6.57 -10.65 5.79
C GLN A 216 6.22 -9.68 6.92
N SER A 217 5.87 -8.45 6.59
CA SER A 217 5.56 -7.43 7.60
C SER A 217 4.16 -7.57 8.22
N ASN A 218 3.29 -8.43 7.67
CA ASN A 218 1.93 -8.68 8.18
C ASN A 218 1.59 -10.18 8.26
N GLN A 219 2.58 -11.01 8.48
CA GLN A 219 2.49 -12.46 8.37
C GLN A 219 1.38 -13.08 9.22
N GLU A 220 1.25 -12.70 10.48
CA GLU A 220 0.29 -13.31 11.42
C GLU A 220 -1.16 -13.05 11.01
N ASN A 221 -1.49 -11.81 10.64
CA ASN A 221 -2.82 -11.47 10.15
C ASN A 221 -3.14 -12.17 8.83
N VAL A 222 -2.16 -12.24 7.93
CA VAL A 222 -2.31 -12.94 6.64
C VAL A 222 -2.55 -14.44 6.85
N LEU A 223 -1.82 -15.09 7.75
CA LEU A 223 -2.04 -16.49 8.09
C LEU A 223 -3.43 -16.73 8.69
N THR A 224 -3.90 -15.82 9.55
CA THR A 224 -5.25 -15.89 10.12
C THR A 224 -6.31 -15.80 9.02
N ALA A 225 -6.22 -14.80 8.14
CA ALA A 225 -7.15 -14.64 7.03
C ALA A 225 -7.12 -15.82 6.04
N LEU A 226 -5.92 -16.40 5.80
CA LEU A 226 -5.76 -17.58 4.93
C LEU A 226 -6.43 -18.82 5.52
N ARG A 227 -6.31 -19.04 6.84
CA ARG A 227 -6.96 -20.17 7.52
C ARG A 227 -8.48 -20.05 7.50
N GLU A 228 -9.02 -18.85 7.68
CA GLU A 228 -10.46 -18.60 7.55
C GLU A 228 -10.96 -18.92 6.14
N LEU A 229 -10.24 -18.52 5.11
CA LEU A 229 -10.57 -18.89 3.73
C LEU A 229 -10.49 -20.41 3.51
N GLN A 230 -9.46 -21.08 4.01
CA GLN A 230 -9.33 -22.54 3.90
C GLN A 230 -10.52 -23.27 4.52
N ASN A 231 -11.00 -22.79 5.68
CA ASN A 231 -12.20 -23.34 6.33
C ASN A 231 -13.45 -23.18 5.44
N GLN A 232 -13.63 -22.01 4.80
CA GLN A 232 -14.74 -21.78 3.88
C GLN A 232 -14.67 -22.69 2.64
N LEU A 233 -13.47 -22.87 2.08
CA LEU A 233 -13.26 -23.77 0.95
C LEU A 233 -13.53 -25.25 1.33
N ALA A 234 -13.08 -25.69 2.50
CA ALA A 234 -13.35 -27.03 3.01
C ALA A 234 -14.85 -27.29 3.24
N GLU A 235 -15.58 -26.27 3.71
CA GLU A 235 -17.04 -26.35 3.87
C GLU A 235 -17.75 -26.52 2.52
N ILE A 236 -17.39 -25.71 1.53
CA ILE A 236 -17.91 -25.82 0.15
C ILE A 236 -17.58 -27.20 -0.43
N GLU A 237 -16.35 -27.68 -0.28
CA GLU A 237 -15.91 -28.99 -0.73
C GLU A 237 -16.75 -30.10 -0.07
N SER A 238 -17.02 -30.00 1.23
CA SER A 238 -17.81 -31.01 1.96
C SER A 238 -19.24 -31.13 1.41
N TYR A 239 -19.89 -30.00 1.12
CA TYR A 239 -21.24 -30.01 0.55
C TYR A 239 -21.27 -30.54 -0.88
N LEU A 240 -20.27 -30.21 -1.70
CA LEU A 240 -20.13 -30.77 -3.05
C LEU A 240 -19.92 -32.28 -3.00
N SER A 241 -19.02 -32.78 -2.12
CA SER A 241 -18.72 -34.18 -1.97
C SER A 241 -19.92 -35.02 -1.48
N ALA A 242 -20.68 -34.42 -0.54
CA ALA A 242 -21.91 -35.02 -0.02
C ALA A 242 -23.12 -34.87 -0.97
N LYS A 243 -22.99 -34.13 -2.07
CA LYS A 243 -24.09 -33.72 -2.97
C LYS A 243 -25.24 -33.03 -2.24
N ASP A 244 -24.92 -32.32 -1.14
CA ASP A 244 -25.88 -31.51 -0.37
C ASP A 244 -26.04 -30.13 -1.02
N PHE A 245 -26.74 -30.12 -2.15
CA PHE A 245 -26.94 -28.91 -2.94
C PHE A 245 -27.82 -27.88 -2.23
N LEU A 246 -28.64 -28.27 -1.24
CA LEU A 246 -29.46 -27.32 -0.47
C LEU A 246 -28.56 -26.47 0.46
N LYS A 247 -27.62 -27.10 1.14
CA LYS A 247 -26.65 -26.35 1.96
C LYS A 247 -25.70 -25.54 1.11
N LEU A 248 -25.25 -26.09 -0.03
CA LEU A 248 -24.42 -25.35 -0.98
C LEU A 248 -25.13 -24.09 -1.48
N GLU A 249 -26.38 -24.18 -1.87
CA GLU A 249 -27.20 -23.03 -2.29
C GLU A 249 -27.30 -21.97 -1.16
N SER A 250 -27.50 -22.43 0.07
CA SER A 250 -27.60 -21.54 1.23
C SER A 250 -26.32 -20.70 1.43
N ILE A 251 -25.13 -21.34 1.39
CA ILE A 251 -23.86 -20.61 1.58
C ILE A 251 -23.56 -19.66 0.41
N LEU A 252 -23.90 -20.06 -0.82
CA LEU A 252 -23.75 -19.20 -2.01
C LEU A 252 -24.66 -17.97 -1.93
N ASN A 253 -25.91 -18.12 -1.46
CA ASN A 253 -26.83 -17.02 -1.23
C ASN A 253 -26.34 -16.08 -0.12
N GLU A 254 -25.72 -16.60 0.93
CA GLU A 254 -25.06 -15.78 1.97
C GLU A 254 -23.90 -14.96 1.39
N ALA A 255 -23.04 -15.61 0.59
CA ALA A 255 -21.92 -14.93 -0.07
C ALA A 255 -22.41 -13.80 -0.99
N GLN A 256 -23.49 -14.05 -1.76
CA GLN A 256 -24.11 -13.03 -2.61
C GLN A 256 -24.62 -11.83 -1.79
N LYS A 257 -25.28 -12.08 -0.65
CA LYS A 257 -25.75 -10.99 0.23
C LYS A 257 -24.57 -10.17 0.79
N LYS A 258 -23.50 -10.82 1.25
CA LYS A 258 -22.29 -10.14 1.74
C LYS A 258 -21.65 -9.30 0.64
N TYR A 259 -21.57 -9.81 -0.59
CA TYR A 259 -21.04 -9.07 -1.73
C TYR A 259 -21.84 -7.78 -1.99
N GLN A 260 -23.18 -7.82 -1.95
CA GLN A 260 -24.00 -6.62 -2.14
C GLN A 260 -23.70 -5.54 -1.09
N VAL A 261 -23.45 -5.92 0.17
CA VAL A 261 -23.06 -4.97 1.23
C VAL A 261 -21.68 -4.35 0.93
N PHE A 262 -20.73 -5.12 0.38
CA PHE A 262 -19.38 -4.62 0.11
C PHE A 262 -19.34 -3.61 -1.04
N ILE A 263 -20.19 -3.80 -2.09
CA ILE A 263 -20.19 -2.89 -3.25
C ILE A 263 -21.14 -1.71 -3.09
N HIS A 264 -22.08 -1.76 -2.14
CA HIS A 264 -23.01 -0.68 -1.82
C HIS A 264 -22.92 -0.36 -0.32
N PRO A 265 -21.77 0.18 0.17
CA PRO A 265 -21.69 0.59 1.57
C PRO A 265 -22.69 1.72 1.83
N SER A 266 -23.53 1.52 2.85
CA SER A 266 -24.54 2.50 3.33
C SER A 266 -23.90 3.79 3.86
#